data_71286678a639d9fafc4ca65edea65d3d
#
_entry.id   71286678a639d9fafc4ca65edea65d3d
#
_cell.length_a   1.000
_cell.length_b   1.000
_cell.length_c   1.000
_cell.angle_alpha   90.00
_cell.angle_beta   90.00
_cell.angle_gamma   90.00
#
_symmetry.space_group_name_H-M   'P 1'
#
loop_
_entity.id
_entity.type
_entity.pdbx_description
1 polymer ?
#
loop_
_entity_poly.entity_id
_entity_poly.type
_entity_poly.pdbx_seq_one_letter_code
_entity_poly.pdbx_strand_id
1 'polypeptide(L)'
;MSGGVDSSVAAYLMKEHGYDCIGVTMKLFQNEDAGVSRKKSCCSLDDVEDARSVAHNLGMPYYVFNFTADFKKQVMDRFVAAYENGATPNPCIDCNRYLKFNSLYHRAEELGCHYVVTGHYARIEQREDGRYLLKKAADPAKDQSYVLYSLTQEQLAHTMFPLGDMNKHQTRMIADQQNFYNADKPDSQDICFVPDGDYAGFIRRFTGKDYPAGDFTDKDGNVLGPHK
;
A
#
# COMPACT_ATOMS: atom_id res chain seq x y z
N MET A 1 -4.52 8.46 2.09
CA MET A 1 -5.83 7.80 2.06
C MET A 1 -5.94 7.08 0.72
N SER A 2 -6.36 5.82 0.70
CA SER A 2 -6.40 4.99 -0.52
C SER A 2 -7.82 4.78 -1.08
N GLY A 3 -8.81 5.45 -0.51
CA GLY A 3 -10.22 5.19 -0.81
C GLY A 3 -10.77 3.90 -0.19
N GLY A 4 -9.97 3.14 0.55
CA GLY A 4 -10.39 1.94 1.28
C GLY A 4 -10.78 2.24 2.74
N VAL A 5 -11.59 1.36 3.34
CA VAL A 5 -12.13 1.50 4.70
C VAL A 5 -11.06 1.72 5.75
N ASP A 6 -9.95 0.98 5.69
CA ASP A 6 -8.89 1.03 6.71
C ASP A 6 -8.23 2.43 6.78
N SER A 7 -7.94 3.03 5.63
CA SER A 7 -7.36 4.38 5.60
C SER A 7 -8.34 5.46 6.06
N SER A 8 -9.63 5.26 5.86
CA SER A 8 -10.70 6.16 6.29
C SER A 8 -10.87 6.13 7.80
N VAL A 9 -10.90 4.93 8.38
CA VAL A 9 -11.01 4.76 9.84
C VAL A 9 -9.73 5.23 10.54
N ALA A 10 -8.55 4.99 9.97
CA ALA A 10 -7.30 5.52 10.50
C ALA A 10 -7.33 7.06 10.57
N ALA A 11 -7.81 7.74 9.51
CA ALA A 11 -7.96 9.19 9.49
C ALA A 11 -8.96 9.69 10.56
N TYR A 12 -10.11 9.01 10.69
CA TYR A 12 -11.11 9.32 11.71
C TYR A 12 -10.53 9.23 13.13
N LEU A 13 -9.84 8.12 13.44
CA LEU A 13 -9.26 7.91 14.76
C LEU A 13 -8.22 8.99 15.11
N MET A 14 -7.43 9.43 14.14
CA MET A 14 -6.48 10.51 14.38
C MET A 14 -7.19 11.84 14.70
N LYS A 15 -8.28 12.15 14.00
CA LYS A 15 -9.09 13.34 14.30
C LYS A 15 -9.74 13.25 15.67
N GLU A 16 -10.29 12.10 16.05
CA GLU A 16 -10.87 11.87 17.38
C GLU A 16 -9.82 12.05 18.50
N HIS A 17 -8.57 11.67 18.25
CA HIS A 17 -7.48 11.89 19.19
C HIS A 17 -6.93 13.33 19.19
N GLY A 18 -7.55 14.24 18.44
CA GLY A 18 -7.22 15.68 18.46
C GLY A 18 -6.05 16.08 17.57
N TYR A 19 -5.59 15.20 16.68
CA TYR A 19 -4.54 15.56 15.73
C TYR A 19 -5.05 16.50 14.63
N ASP A 20 -4.21 17.45 14.25
CA ASP A 20 -4.42 18.20 13.02
C ASP A 20 -3.93 17.37 11.83
N CYS A 21 -4.83 17.04 10.91
CA CYS A 21 -4.61 16.04 9.88
C CYS A 21 -4.79 16.59 8.48
N ILE A 22 -3.95 16.14 7.57
CA ILE A 22 -4.06 16.34 6.12
C ILE A 22 -4.32 14.97 5.46
N GLY A 23 -5.39 14.85 4.67
CA GLY A 23 -5.67 13.68 3.85
C GLY A 23 -4.82 13.71 2.57
N VAL A 24 -4.14 12.61 2.30
CA VAL A 24 -3.31 12.50 1.08
C VAL A 24 -3.63 11.20 0.35
N THR A 25 -3.91 11.30 -0.96
CA THR A 25 -3.90 10.16 -1.88
C THR A 25 -2.66 10.23 -2.77
N MET A 26 -1.95 9.12 -2.88
CA MET A 26 -0.79 8.97 -3.74
C MET A 26 -1.26 8.45 -5.10
N LYS A 27 -1.07 9.24 -6.18
CA LYS A 27 -1.21 8.75 -7.55
C LYS A 27 0.05 7.96 -7.90
N LEU A 28 -0.08 6.62 -8.00
CA LEU A 28 1.06 5.71 -8.11
C LEU A 28 1.38 5.34 -9.57
N PHE A 29 0.38 5.19 -10.44
CA PHE A 29 0.58 4.83 -11.84
C PHE A 29 -0.54 5.39 -12.72
N GLN A 30 -0.33 5.40 -14.03
CA GLN A 30 -1.37 5.64 -15.02
C GLN A 30 -1.98 4.27 -15.39
N ASN A 31 -3.26 4.23 -15.67
CA ASN A 31 -3.93 2.99 -16.05
C ASN A 31 -3.34 2.38 -17.34
N GLU A 32 -2.88 3.25 -18.24
CA GLU A 32 -2.21 2.86 -19.49
C GLU A 32 -0.90 2.11 -19.20
N ASP A 33 -0.10 2.56 -18.23
CA ASP A 33 1.18 1.94 -17.86
C ASP A 33 0.99 0.55 -17.26
N ALA A 34 -0.10 0.35 -16.54
CA ALA A 34 -0.44 -0.93 -15.92
C ALA A 34 -1.26 -1.85 -16.86
N GLY A 35 -1.72 -1.34 -18.01
CA GLY A 35 -2.62 -2.08 -18.91
C GLY A 35 -3.98 -2.40 -18.29
N VAL A 36 -4.41 -1.62 -17.30
CA VAL A 36 -5.62 -1.86 -16.50
C VAL A 36 -6.76 -1.00 -17.05
N SER A 37 -7.95 -1.59 -17.20
CA SER A 37 -9.14 -0.81 -17.53
C SER A 37 -9.49 0.15 -16.39
N ARG A 38 -10.01 1.34 -16.74
CA ARG A 38 -10.33 2.43 -15.80
C ARG A 38 -11.18 2.05 -14.58
N LYS A 39 -11.83 0.88 -14.62
CA LYS A 39 -12.76 0.42 -13.55
C LYS A 39 -12.12 -0.48 -12.48
N LYS A 40 -10.84 -0.84 -12.56
CA LYS A 40 -10.24 -1.87 -11.69
C LYS A 40 -8.91 -1.50 -11.00
N SER A 41 -8.50 -0.22 -10.98
CA SER A 41 -7.24 0.17 -10.30
C SER A 41 -7.49 0.76 -8.91
N CYS A 42 -6.61 0.47 -7.94
CA CYS A 42 -6.64 1.04 -6.58
C CYS A 42 -6.38 2.57 -6.53
N CYS A 43 -6.15 3.22 -7.65
CA CYS A 43 -6.05 4.67 -7.81
C CYS A 43 -7.05 5.14 -8.85
N SER A 44 -8.22 4.48 -8.90
CA SER A 44 -9.32 4.90 -9.76
C SER A 44 -9.80 6.29 -9.34
N LEU A 45 -10.47 7.01 -10.24
CA LEU A 45 -11.12 8.26 -9.89
C LEU A 45 -12.09 8.07 -8.72
N ASP A 46 -12.75 6.90 -8.68
CA ASP A 46 -13.69 6.56 -7.61
C ASP A 46 -12.98 6.45 -6.24
N ASP A 47 -11.78 5.85 -6.18
CA ASP A 47 -11.01 5.76 -4.92
C ASP A 47 -10.55 7.15 -4.43
N VAL A 48 -10.18 8.03 -5.37
CA VAL A 48 -9.82 9.42 -5.05
C VAL A 48 -11.02 10.18 -4.53
N GLU A 49 -12.20 10.01 -5.16
CA GLU A 49 -13.44 10.65 -4.70
C GLU A 49 -13.91 10.09 -3.36
N ASP A 50 -13.81 8.78 -3.13
CA ASP A 50 -14.11 8.16 -1.82
C ASP A 50 -13.21 8.77 -0.72
N ALA A 51 -11.89 8.84 -0.97
CA ALA A 51 -10.94 9.40 -0.03
C ALA A 51 -11.20 10.89 0.23
N ARG A 52 -11.53 11.66 -0.83
CA ARG A 52 -11.89 13.07 -0.74
C ARG A 52 -13.16 13.29 0.08
N SER A 53 -14.18 12.47 -0.16
CA SER A 53 -15.46 12.53 0.56
C SER A 53 -15.26 12.31 2.05
N VAL A 54 -14.48 11.28 2.42
CA VAL A 54 -14.16 11.01 3.83
C VAL A 54 -13.37 12.18 4.45
N ALA A 55 -12.34 12.68 3.77
CA ALA A 55 -11.56 13.81 4.27
C ALA A 55 -12.42 15.07 4.47
N HIS A 56 -13.33 15.35 3.55
CA HIS A 56 -14.28 16.46 3.66
C HIS A 56 -15.21 16.30 4.87
N ASN A 57 -15.76 15.10 5.06
CA ASN A 57 -16.64 14.81 6.19
C ASN A 57 -15.92 14.95 7.55
N LEU A 58 -14.63 14.68 7.58
CA LEU A 58 -13.76 14.84 8.76
C LEU A 58 -13.21 16.27 8.93
N GLY A 59 -13.57 17.20 8.03
CA GLY A 59 -13.07 18.58 8.06
C GLY A 59 -11.54 18.67 7.83
N MET A 60 -10.97 17.79 7.01
CA MET A 60 -9.55 17.72 6.73
C MET A 60 -9.22 18.31 5.35
N PRO A 61 -8.15 19.12 5.20
CA PRO A 61 -7.59 19.40 3.89
C PRO A 61 -7.21 18.10 3.17
N TYR A 62 -7.41 18.05 1.85
CA TYR A 62 -7.14 16.85 1.06
C TYR A 62 -6.34 17.16 -0.20
N TYR A 63 -5.30 16.36 -0.45
CA TYR A 63 -4.41 16.52 -1.60
C TYR A 63 -4.18 15.20 -2.33
N VAL A 64 -3.91 15.29 -3.63
CA VAL A 64 -3.44 14.17 -4.45
C VAL A 64 -2.01 14.46 -4.89
N PHE A 65 -1.05 13.63 -4.46
CA PHE A 65 0.34 13.78 -4.86
C PHE A 65 0.70 12.79 -5.96
N ASN A 66 1.45 13.28 -6.94
CA ASN A 66 1.89 12.46 -8.06
C ASN A 66 3.24 11.79 -7.75
N PHE A 67 3.21 10.48 -7.56
CA PHE A 67 4.38 9.62 -7.36
C PHE A 67 4.56 8.61 -8.49
N THR A 68 4.01 8.86 -9.67
CA THR A 68 4.02 7.88 -10.78
C THR A 68 5.43 7.53 -11.24
N ALA A 69 6.34 8.50 -11.33
CA ALA A 69 7.72 8.27 -11.73
C ALA A 69 8.48 7.42 -10.69
N ASP A 70 8.32 7.76 -9.41
CA ASP A 70 8.95 7.02 -8.31
C ASP A 70 8.39 5.60 -8.21
N PHE A 71 7.07 5.44 -8.35
CA PHE A 71 6.43 4.14 -8.31
C PHE A 71 6.90 3.24 -9.46
N LYS A 72 6.97 3.78 -10.67
CA LYS A 72 7.52 3.05 -11.80
C LYS A 72 8.94 2.55 -11.50
N LYS A 73 9.84 3.45 -11.10
CA LYS A 73 11.25 3.14 -10.87
C LYS A 73 11.49 2.21 -9.67
N GLN A 74 10.82 2.49 -8.54
CA GLN A 74 11.13 1.81 -7.27
C GLN A 74 10.27 0.55 -7.04
N VAL A 75 9.15 0.41 -7.73
CA VAL A 75 8.24 -0.72 -7.53
C VAL A 75 8.09 -1.55 -8.80
N MET A 76 7.61 -0.95 -9.91
CA MET A 76 7.29 -1.73 -11.11
C MET A 76 8.56 -2.25 -11.82
N ASP A 77 9.58 -1.41 -12.03
CA ASP A 77 10.84 -1.82 -12.67
C ASP A 77 11.54 -2.91 -11.84
N ARG A 78 11.52 -2.78 -10.49
CA ARG A 78 12.11 -3.76 -9.57
C ARG A 78 11.33 -5.08 -9.55
N PHE A 79 10.00 -5.00 -9.60
CA PHE A 79 9.13 -6.15 -9.71
C PHE A 79 9.43 -6.96 -10.97
N VAL A 80 9.52 -6.30 -12.11
CA VAL A 80 9.86 -6.94 -13.39
C VAL A 80 11.27 -7.55 -13.34
N ALA A 81 12.26 -6.77 -12.89
CA ALA A 81 13.63 -7.25 -12.79
C ALA A 81 13.77 -8.49 -11.87
N ALA A 82 13.00 -8.55 -10.78
CA ALA A 82 13.02 -9.71 -9.89
C ALA A 82 12.48 -10.96 -10.59
N TYR A 83 11.37 -10.86 -11.33
CA TYR A 83 10.84 -11.97 -12.11
C TYR A 83 11.81 -12.41 -13.22
N GLU A 84 12.42 -11.46 -13.95
CA GLU A 84 13.42 -11.77 -14.99
C GLU A 84 14.66 -12.48 -14.39
N ASN A 85 14.96 -12.29 -13.11
CA ASN A 85 16.02 -12.98 -12.38
C ASN A 85 15.56 -14.23 -11.61
N GLY A 86 14.36 -14.74 -11.87
CA GLY A 86 13.83 -15.97 -11.26
C GLY A 86 13.39 -15.83 -9.80
N ALA A 87 13.20 -14.62 -9.29
CA ALA A 87 12.68 -14.36 -7.94
C ALA A 87 11.18 -14.07 -7.97
N THR A 88 10.49 -14.28 -6.86
CA THR A 88 9.07 -13.91 -6.67
C THR A 88 9.01 -12.71 -5.71
N PRO A 89 8.88 -11.48 -6.22
CA PRO A 89 8.90 -10.27 -5.39
C PRO A 89 7.55 -10.01 -4.72
N ASN A 90 7.59 -9.32 -3.57
CA ASN A 90 6.41 -8.66 -3.02
C ASN A 90 6.55 -7.14 -3.18
N PRO A 91 5.92 -6.53 -4.19
CA PRO A 91 6.08 -5.11 -4.48
C PRO A 91 5.50 -4.18 -3.41
N CYS A 92 4.62 -4.69 -2.52
CA CYS A 92 4.11 -3.90 -1.39
C CYS A 92 5.23 -3.54 -0.40
N ILE A 93 6.25 -4.38 -0.26
CA ILE A 93 7.44 -4.07 0.55
C ILE A 93 8.17 -2.86 -0.01
N ASP A 94 8.45 -2.86 -1.32
CA ASP A 94 9.12 -1.74 -1.99
C ASP A 94 8.25 -0.47 -1.98
N CYS A 95 6.94 -0.58 -2.18
CA CYS A 95 6.02 0.54 -2.09
C CYS A 95 6.04 1.17 -0.68
N ASN A 96 6.00 0.38 0.38
CA ASN A 96 6.11 0.89 1.74
C ASN A 96 7.48 1.54 1.98
N ARG A 97 8.57 0.86 1.60
CA ARG A 97 9.95 1.30 1.83
C ARG A 97 10.27 2.61 1.13
N TYR A 98 9.99 2.71 -0.17
CA TYR A 98 10.48 3.80 -1.00
C TYR A 98 9.48 4.93 -1.21
N LEU A 99 8.17 4.63 -1.16
CA LEU A 99 7.16 5.64 -1.39
C LEU A 99 6.48 6.11 -0.11
N LYS A 100 5.77 5.21 0.61
CA LYS A 100 4.94 5.63 1.75
C LYS A 100 5.79 6.18 2.92
N PHE A 101 6.86 5.48 3.26
CA PHE A 101 7.68 5.85 4.42
C PHE A 101 9.02 6.50 4.04
N ASN A 102 9.21 6.86 2.77
CA ASN A 102 10.30 7.69 2.31
C ASN A 102 9.78 8.91 1.52
N SER A 103 9.37 8.75 0.25
CA SER A 103 8.96 9.90 -0.58
C SER A 103 7.78 10.69 0.03
N LEU A 104 6.75 9.99 0.54
CA LEU A 104 5.63 10.65 1.21
C LEU A 104 6.05 11.26 2.56
N TYR A 105 6.95 10.60 3.30
CA TYR A 105 7.47 11.15 4.56
C TYR A 105 8.20 12.49 4.32
N HIS A 106 9.12 12.56 3.35
CA HIS A 106 9.76 13.83 3.00
C HIS A 106 8.77 14.90 2.56
N ARG A 107 7.73 14.50 1.83
CA ARG A 107 6.68 15.45 1.46
C ARG A 107 5.86 15.93 2.66
N ALA A 108 5.65 15.07 3.65
CA ALA A 108 5.01 15.44 4.91
C ALA A 108 5.85 16.43 5.72
N GLU A 109 7.18 16.24 5.79
CA GLU A 109 8.11 17.20 6.42
C GLU A 109 8.05 18.58 5.77
N GLU A 110 8.04 18.65 4.43
CA GLU A 110 7.90 19.92 3.69
C GLU A 110 6.59 20.67 4.02
N LEU A 111 5.54 19.93 4.39
CA LEU A 111 4.24 20.46 4.79
C LEU A 111 4.14 20.76 6.29
N GLY A 112 5.21 20.54 7.06
CA GLY A 112 5.24 20.73 8.50
C GLY A 112 4.50 19.62 9.28
N CYS A 113 4.26 18.46 8.66
CA CYS A 113 3.65 17.31 9.32
C CYS A 113 4.71 16.48 10.05
N HIS A 114 4.39 16.04 11.26
CA HIS A 114 5.30 15.25 12.09
C HIS A 114 5.19 13.75 11.88
N TYR A 115 4.05 13.28 11.38
CA TYR A 115 3.76 11.85 11.25
C TYR A 115 3.18 11.49 9.89
N VAL A 116 3.54 10.31 9.39
CA VAL A 116 2.81 9.61 8.33
C VAL A 116 1.91 8.56 9.00
N VAL A 117 0.62 8.66 8.75
CA VAL A 117 -0.39 7.76 9.31
C VAL A 117 -0.98 6.89 8.22
N THR A 118 -1.07 5.60 8.44
CA THR A 118 -1.65 4.67 7.48
C THR A 118 -2.58 3.66 8.15
N GLY A 119 -3.48 3.06 7.34
CA GLY A 119 -4.38 2.01 7.80
C GLY A 119 -3.75 0.61 7.87
N HIS A 120 -2.43 0.48 8.08
CA HIS A 120 -1.82 -0.83 8.28
C HIS A 120 -2.15 -1.40 9.65
N TYR A 121 -2.37 -2.71 9.68
CA TYR A 121 -2.48 -3.50 10.90
C TYR A 121 -1.08 -3.91 11.36
N ALA A 122 -0.46 -3.09 12.15
CA ALA A 122 0.81 -3.30 12.85
C ALA A 122 0.87 -2.36 14.06
N ARG A 123 1.81 -2.58 14.98
CA ARG A 123 1.98 -1.73 16.16
C ARG A 123 3.40 -1.20 16.24
N ILE A 124 3.54 0.00 16.78
CA ILE A 124 4.82 0.60 17.11
C ILE A 124 4.84 0.86 18.60
N GLU A 125 5.92 0.46 19.26
CA GLU A 125 6.14 0.67 20.69
C GLU A 125 7.51 1.31 20.89
N GLN A 126 7.58 2.36 21.69
CA GLN A 126 8.85 2.91 22.10
C GLN A 126 9.28 2.30 23.41
N ARG A 127 10.50 1.76 23.45
CA ARG A 127 11.13 1.23 24.68
C ARG A 127 11.68 2.36 25.55
N GLU A 128 11.97 2.03 26.80
CA GLU A 128 12.59 2.96 27.77
C GLU A 128 13.97 3.47 27.30
N ASP A 129 14.69 2.70 26.49
CA ASP A 129 15.97 3.09 25.89
C ASP A 129 15.80 4.02 24.65
N GLY A 130 14.56 4.43 24.35
CA GLY A 130 14.21 5.31 23.24
C GLY A 130 14.05 4.59 21.89
N ARG A 131 14.37 3.30 21.79
CA ARG A 131 14.27 2.53 20.54
C ARG A 131 12.82 2.20 20.20
N TYR A 132 12.47 2.33 18.93
CA TYR A 132 11.16 1.95 18.41
C TYR A 132 11.16 0.49 17.93
N LEU A 133 10.11 -0.25 18.30
CA LEU A 133 9.87 -1.63 17.93
C LEU A 133 8.67 -1.69 16.98
N LEU A 134 8.84 -2.33 15.82
CA LEU A 134 7.73 -2.77 15.00
C LEU A 134 7.21 -4.10 15.56
N LYS A 135 5.93 -4.14 15.91
CA LYS A 135 5.26 -5.32 16.49
C LYS A 135 4.11 -5.78 15.59
N LYS A 136 3.79 -7.05 15.67
CA LYS A 136 2.61 -7.62 15.01
C LYS A 136 1.33 -6.93 15.48
N ALA A 137 0.32 -6.89 14.62
CA ALA A 137 -1.01 -6.46 14.97
C ALA A 137 -1.61 -7.32 16.11
N ALA A 138 -2.62 -6.77 16.79
CA ALA A 138 -3.40 -7.53 17.76
C ALA A 138 -4.24 -8.63 17.08
N ASP A 139 -4.72 -8.38 15.86
CA ASP A 139 -5.40 -9.37 15.02
C ASP A 139 -4.37 -10.11 14.14
N PRO A 140 -4.05 -11.40 14.46
CA PRO A 140 -3.08 -12.16 13.67
C PRO A 140 -3.53 -12.43 12.23
N ALA A 141 -4.85 -12.44 11.98
CA ALA A 141 -5.39 -12.68 10.63
C ALA A 141 -5.20 -11.47 9.69
N LYS A 142 -4.92 -10.30 10.27
CA LYS A 142 -4.72 -9.04 9.52
C LYS A 142 -3.31 -8.46 9.66
N ASP A 143 -2.40 -9.15 10.36
CA ASP A 143 -1.05 -8.65 10.57
C ASP A 143 -0.32 -8.31 9.27
N GLN A 144 0.14 -7.08 9.18
CA GLN A 144 0.86 -6.52 8.04
C GLN A 144 2.29 -6.10 8.38
N SER A 145 2.79 -6.48 9.55
CA SER A 145 4.16 -6.13 9.98
C SER A 145 5.23 -6.63 8.98
N TYR A 146 4.95 -7.72 8.26
CA TYR A 146 5.86 -8.30 7.28
C TYR A 146 6.17 -7.39 6.08
N VAL A 147 5.26 -6.52 5.67
CA VAL A 147 5.52 -5.55 4.59
C VAL A 147 6.16 -4.25 5.09
N LEU A 148 6.38 -4.15 6.40
CA LEU A 148 6.92 -2.96 7.09
C LEU A 148 8.30 -3.20 7.70
N TYR A 149 8.87 -4.41 7.60
CA TYR A 149 10.10 -4.80 8.28
C TYR A 149 11.33 -3.93 7.92
N SER A 150 11.26 -3.23 6.81
CA SER A 150 12.34 -2.39 6.29
C SER A 150 12.32 -0.95 6.83
N LEU A 151 11.37 -0.60 7.71
CA LEU A 151 11.31 0.74 8.30
C LEU A 151 12.49 0.97 9.24
N THR A 152 13.13 2.13 9.09
CA THR A 152 14.23 2.58 9.96
C THR A 152 13.70 3.10 11.28
N GLN A 153 14.58 3.31 12.26
CA GLN A 153 14.22 3.90 13.54
C GLN A 153 13.61 5.31 13.40
N GLU A 154 14.16 6.11 12.50
CA GLU A 154 13.63 7.44 12.17
C GLU A 154 12.22 7.33 11.58
N GLN A 155 12.02 6.46 10.60
CA GLN A 155 10.70 6.24 10.00
C GLN A 155 9.69 5.72 11.03
N LEU A 156 10.07 4.81 11.91
CA LEU A 156 9.21 4.32 12.99
C LEU A 156 8.83 5.43 13.97
N ALA A 157 9.77 6.33 14.30
CA ALA A 157 9.51 7.47 15.19
C ALA A 157 8.46 8.44 14.63
N HIS A 158 8.35 8.53 13.30
CA HIS A 158 7.44 9.43 12.59
C HIS A 158 6.27 8.70 11.89
N THR A 159 5.92 7.50 12.37
CA THR A 159 4.84 6.68 11.79
C THR A 159 3.83 6.28 12.85
N MET A 160 2.55 6.29 12.49
CA MET A 160 1.47 5.81 13.34
C MET A 160 0.59 4.81 12.60
N PHE A 161 0.18 3.74 13.29
CA PHE A 161 -0.73 2.70 12.82
C PHE A 161 -1.94 2.60 13.75
N PRO A 162 -2.96 3.46 13.60
CA PRO A 162 -4.10 3.51 14.52
C PRO A 162 -4.92 2.22 14.60
N LEU A 163 -4.82 1.35 13.58
CA LEU A 163 -5.55 0.09 13.51
C LEU A 163 -4.80 -1.08 14.15
N GLY A 164 -3.60 -0.86 14.68
CA GLY A 164 -2.73 -1.93 15.16
C GLY A 164 -3.31 -2.79 16.29
N ASP A 165 -4.15 -2.21 17.12
CA ASP A 165 -4.81 -2.88 18.25
C ASP A 165 -6.27 -3.29 17.95
N MET A 166 -6.70 -3.14 16.70
CA MET A 166 -8.07 -3.43 16.26
C MET A 166 -8.14 -4.67 15.38
N ASN A 167 -9.31 -5.33 15.39
CA ASN A 167 -9.65 -6.32 14.39
C ASN A 167 -10.48 -5.70 13.25
N LYS A 168 -10.61 -6.43 12.14
CA LYS A 168 -11.31 -5.93 10.95
C LYS A 168 -12.79 -5.63 11.20
N HIS A 169 -13.45 -6.39 12.08
CA HIS A 169 -14.85 -6.16 12.42
C HIS A 169 -15.01 -4.80 13.13
N GLN A 170 -14.15 -4.47 14.09
CA GLN A 170 -14.17 -3.18 14.78
C GLN A 170 -13.94 -2.02 13.80
N THR A 171 -13.00 -2.17 12.86
CA THR A 171 -12.76 -1.15 11.83
C THR A 171 -14.01 -0.91 10.98
N ARG A 172 -14.69 -1.97 10.53
CA ARG A 172 -15.92 -1.83 9.74
C ARG A 172 -17.06 -1.23 10.56
N MET A 173 -17.22 -1.62 11.83
CA MET A 173 -18.22 -1.01 12.71
C MET A 173 -18.03 0.52 12.84
N ILE A 174 -16.81 0.99 12.97
CA ILE A 174 -16.51 2.43 13.03
C ILE A 174 -16.89 3.10 11.69
N ALA A 175 -16.50 2.51 10.56
CA ALA A 175 -16.83 3.05 9.25
C ALA A 175 -18.34 3.18 9.04
N ASP A 176 -19.13 2.18 9.47
CA ASP A 176 -20.60 2.18 9.42
C ASP A 176 -21.17 3.27 10.33
N GLN A 177 -20.71 3.36 11.58
CA GLN A 177 -21.15 4.39 12.53
C GLN A 177 -20.88 5.81 12.04
N GLN A 178 -19.79 6.00 11.30
CA GLN A 178 -19.41 7.28 10.71
C GLN A 178 -20.07 7.50 9.33
N ASN A 179 -20.88 6.58 8.85
CA ASN A 179 -21.55 6.62 7.55
C ASN A 179 -20.55 6.86 6.40
N PHE A 180 -19.39 6.22 6.44
CA PHE A 180 -18.43 6.33 5.35
C PHE A 180 -18.92 5.61 4.10
N TYR A 181 -18.88 6.26 2.97
CA TYR A 181 -19.33 5.74 1.67
C TYR A 181 -18.66 4.40 1.29
N ASN A 182 -17.43 4.20 1.78
CA ASN A 182 -16.62 3.01 1.49
C ASN A 182 -16.64 1.96 2.62
N ALA A 183 -17.59 2.02 3.57
CA ALA A 183 -17.68 1.08 4.68
C ALA A 183 -17.78 -0.38 4.22
N ASP A 184 -18.57 -0.65 3.17
CA ASP A 184 -18.79 -1.97 2.59
C ASP A 184 -17.75 -2.36 1.52
N LYS A 185 -16.81 -1.48 1.21
CA LYS A 185 -15.82 -1.74 0.16
C LYS A 185 -14.96 -2.96 0.51
N PRO A 186 -14.80 -3.91 -0.42
CA PRO A 186 -13.94 -5.07 -0.18
C PRO A 186 -12.48 -4.65 -0.03
N ASP A 187 -11.73 -5.44 0.74
CA ASP A 187 -10.29 -5.26 0.86
C ASP A 187 -9.61 -5.55 -0.49
N SER A 188 -8.53 -4.81 -0.78
CA SER A 188 -7.68 -5.14 -1.93
C SER A 188 -7.06 -6.52 -1.74
N GLN A 189 -7.26 -7.42 -2.71
CA GLN A 189 -6.83 -8.81 -2.61
C GLN A 189 -5.51 -9.09 -3.31
N ASP A 190 -5.07 -8.20 -4.21
CA ASP A 190 -3.91 -8.45 -5.08
C ASP A 190 -3.04 -7.20 -5.25
N ILE A 191 -1.98 -7.35 -6.04
CA ILE A 191 -1.05 -6.26 -6.38
C ILE A 191 -1.81 -5.18 -7.15
N CYS A 192 -1.75 -3.95 -6.66
CA CYS A 192 -2.59 -2.85 -7.13
C CYS A 192 -2.45 -2.53 -8.64
N PHE A 193 -1.29 -2.79 -9.23
CA PHE A 193 -1.04 -2.59 -10.66
C PHE A 193 -1.16 -3.87 -11.51
N VAL A 194 -1.52 -5.02 -10.89
CA VAL A 194 -1.85 -6.29 -11.57
C VAL A 194 -3.13 -6.87 -10.98
N PRO A 195 -4.26 -6.15 -11.06
CA PRO A 195 -5.49 -6.50 -10.35
C PRO A 195 -6.21 -7.72 -10.93
N ASP A 196 -5.79 -8.21 -12.08
CA ASP A 196 -6.30 -9.41 -12.75
C ASP A 196 -5.46 -10.66 -12.44
N GLY A 197 -4.35 -10.52 -11.69
CA GLY A 197 -3.42 -11.60 -11.38
C GLY A 197 -2.61 -12.09 -12.57
N ASP A 198 -2.72 -11.47 -13.74
CA ASP A 198 -1.95 -11.82 -14.95
C ASP A 198 -0.55 -11.18 -14.92
N TYR A 199 0.31 -11.68 -14.03
CA TYR A 199 1.68 -11.19 -13.88
C TYR A 199 2.50 -11.33 -15.17
N ALA A 200 2.36 -12.45 -15.89
CA ALA A 200 3.07 -12.68 -17.14
C ALA A 200 2.64 -11.69 -18.22
N GLY A 201 1.34 -11.47 -18.37
CA GLY A 201 0.80 -10.48 -19.29
C GLY A 201 1.20 -9.06 -18.93
N PHE A 202 1.21 -8.72 -17.64
CA PHE A 202 1.72 -7.42 -17.17
C PHE A 202 3.19 -7.23 -17.57
N ILE A 203 4.07 -8.21 -17.28
CA ILE A 203 5.50 -8.12 -17.59
C ILE A 203 5.75 -7.96 -19.09
N ARG A 204 5.05 -8.72 -19.94
CA ARG A 204 5.13 -8.57 -21.39
C ARG A 204 4.71 -7.17 -21.85
N ARG A 205 3.56 -6.67 -21.39
CA ARG A 205 3.08 -5.32 -21.74
C ARG A 205 4.04 -4.23 -21.27
N PHE A 206 4.56 -4.36 -20.06
CA PHE A 206 5.43 -3.36 -19.45
C PHE A 206 6.82 -3.29 -20.09
N THR A 207 7.40 -4.44 -20.46
CA THR A 207 8.73 -4.53 -21.05
C THR A 207 8.73 -4.44 -22.57
N GLY A 208 7.62 -4.77 -23.21
CA GLY A 208 7.54 -4.97 -24.66
C GLY A 208 8.33 -6.20 -25.16
N LYS A 209 8.74 -7.10 -24.24
CA LYS A 209 9.52 -8.30 -24.57
C LYS A 209 8.62 -9.52 -24.69
N ASP A 210 8.97 -10.41 -25.64
CA ASP A 210 8.47 -11.77 -25.66
C ASP A 210 9.46 -12.69 -24.94
N TYR A 211 8.93 -13.54 -24.08
CA TYR A 211 9.71 -14.54 -23.35
C TYR A 211 9.53 -15.90 -24.03
N PRO A 212 10.63 -16.59 -24.41
CA PRO A 212 10.53 -17.87 -25.09
C PRO A 212 9.91 -18.93 -24.18
N ALA A 213 9.17 -19.85 -24.79
CA ALA A 213 8.79 -21.07 -24.09
C ALA A 213 10.03 -21.89 -23.72
N GLY A 214 9.93 -22.65 -22.66
CA GLY A 214 11.01 -23.48 -22.15
C GLY A 214 10.49 -24.69 -21.40
N ASP A 215 11.41 -25.39 -20.72
CA ASP A 215 11.06 -26.55 -19.92
C ASP A 215 11.27 -26.27 -18.44
N PHE A 216 10.36 -26.81 -17.61
CA PHE A 216 10.61 -26.96 -16.18
C PHE A 216 11.56 -28.12 -15.97
N THR A 217 12.63 -27.91 -15.21
CA THR A 217 13.60 -28.95 -14.86
C THR A 217 13.68 -29.11 -13.34
N ASP A 218 14.02 -30.32 -12.91
CA ASP A 218 14.41 -30.56 -11.51
C ASP A 218 15.86 -30.10 -11.26
N LYS A 219 16.33 -30.27 -10.01
CA LYS A 219 17.70 -29.92 -9.59
C LYS A 219 18.81 -30.71 -10.31
N ASP A 220 18.46 -31.87 -10.88
CA ASP A 220 19.37 -32.79 -11.58
C ASP A 220 19.34 -32.57 -13.12
N GLY A 221 18.51 -31.60 -13.58
CA GLY A 221 18.37 -31.22 -14.98
C GLY A 221 17.33 -32.07 -15.77
N ASN A 222 16.58 -32.95 -15.13
CA ASN A 222 15.55 -33.72 -15.82
C ASN A 222 14.36 -32.84 -16.15
N VAL A 223 13.87 -32.92 -17.38
CA VAL A 223 12.70 -32.17 -17.85
C VAL A 223 11.42 -32.72 -17.17
N LEU A 224 10.70 -31.82 -16.49
CA LEU A 224 9.43 -32.11 -15.82
C LEU A 224 8.22 -31.78 -16.70
N GLY A 225 8.37 -30.89 -17.65
CA GLY A 225 7.34 -30.48 -18.59
C GLY A 225 7.60 -29.08 -19.19
N PRO A 226 6.88 -28.73 -20.27
CA PRO A 226 7.04 -27.42 -20.90
C PRO A 226 6.32 -26.32 -20.10
N HIS A 227 6.85 -25.10 -20.13
CA HIS A 227 6.15 -23.87 -19.77
C HIS A 227 5.92 -22.97 -20.99
N LYS A 228 4.88 -22.12 -20.91
CA LYS A 228 4.53 -21.16 -21.96
C LYS A 228 5.10 -19.78 -21.65
#